data_5855061211555e7b080838c584fa3627
#
_entry.id   5855061211555e7b080838c584fa3627
#
_cell.length_a   1.000
_cell.length_b   1.000
_cell.length_c   1.000
_cell.angle_alpha   90.00
_cell.angle_beta   90.00
_cell.angle_gamma   90.00
#
_symmetry.space_group_name_H-M   'P 1'
#
loop_
_entity.id
_entity.type
_entity.pdbx_description
1 polymer ?
#
loop_
_entity_poly.entity_id
_entity_poly.type
_entity_poly.pdbx_seq_one_letter_code
_entity_poly.pdbx_strand_id
1 'polypeptide(L)'
;MKALIDTNVIVDVLQQREPWCNEGNQIFIAAACNEITGCITAKQAADIHFFSRKQFKGEENVDQKARTVISKLFALFEVLDTLAVDCQNALGEANNDYEDAILIETAIRTGVDCIVTRSTADFASSPVQVLSPGDFLKLLSPETEE
;
A
#
# COMPACT_ATOMS: atom_id res chain seq x y z
N MET A 1 -11.97 3.92 8.97
CA MET A 1 -10.65 3.30 9.22
C MET A 1 -9.68 3.77 8.15
N LYS A 2 -8.52 4.20 8.55
CA LYS A 2 -7.45 4.70 7.68
C LYS A 2 -6.34 3.66 7.59
N ALA A 3 -6.14 3.10 6.39
CA ALA A 3 -5.23 1.98 6.16
C ALA A 3 -4.16 2.35 5.13
N LEU A 4 -2.91 2.16 5.48
CA LEU A 4 -1.78 2.32 4.57
C LEU A 4 -1.54 1.01 3.84
N ILE A 5 -1.67 1.03 2.52
CA ILE A 5 -1.59 -0.17 1.68
C ILE A 5 -0.18 -0.31 1.12
N ASP A 6 0.48 -1.42 1.44
CA ASP A 6 1.84 -1.70 0.98
C ASP A 6 1.87 -1.89 -0.54
N THR A 7 3.01 -1.57 -1.13
CA THR A 7 3.23 -1.64 -2.58
C THR A 7 2.92 -3.00 -3.18
N ASN A 8 3.23 -4.11 -2.48
CA ASN A 8 2.95 -5.45 -3.01
C ASN A 8 1.46 -5.68 -3.27
N VAL A 9 0.59 -5.18 -2.39
CA VAL A 9 -0.87 -5.29 -2.57
C VAL A 9 -1.34 -4.46 -3.77
N ILE A 10 -0.83 -3.24 -3.90
CA ILE A 10 -1.16 -2.36 -5.03
C ILE A 10 -0.73 -2.99 -6.36
N VAL A 11 0.50 -3.47 -6.45
CA VAL A 11 1.06 -4.08 -7.67
C VAL A 11 0.33 -5.37 -8.02
N ASP A 12 -0.06 -6.18 -7.03
CA ASP A 12 -0.86 -7.39 -7.26
C ASP A 12 -2.16 -7.05 -8.00
N VAL A 13 -2.83 -5.96 -7.61
CA VAL A 13 -4.06 -5.51 -8.29
C VAL A 13 -3.76 -4.98 -9.69
N LEU A 14 -2.77 -4.11 -9.82
CA LEU A 14 -2.43 -3.50 -11.11
C LEU A 14 -2.02 -4.52 -12.16
N GLN A 15 -1.34 -5.57 -11.74
CA GLN A 15 -0.84 -6.64 -12.61
C GLN A 15 -1.70 -7.91 -12.57
N GLN A 16 -2.81 -7.88 -11.83
CA GLN A 16 -3.73 -9.01 -11.65
C GLN A 16 -3.00 -10.32 -11.32
N ARG A 17 -2.11 -10.24 -10.34
CA ARG A 17 -1.33 -11.40 -9.87
C ARG A 17 -2.19 -12.34 -9.03
N GLU A 18 -2.43 -13.52 -9.54
CA GLU A 18 -3.20 -14.53 -8.80
C GLU A 18 -2.31 -15.32 -7.83
N PRO A 19 -2.85 -15.74 -6.69
CA PRO A 19 -4.23 -15.55 -6.20
C PRO A 19 -4.45 -14.22 -5.44
N TRP A 20 -3.40 -13.44 -5.23
CA TRP A 20 -3.40 -12.27 -4.33
C TRP A 20 -4.29 -11.12 -4.80
N CYS A 21 -4.46 -10.95 -6.10
CA CYS A 21 -5.26 -9.84 -6.64
C CYS A 21 -6.74 -9.90 -6.21
N ASN A 22 -7.27 -11.07 -5.89
CA ASN A 22 -8.68 -11.19 -5.50
C ASN A 22 -8.99 -10.39 -4.23
N GLU A 23 -8.16 -10.54 -3.20
CA GLU A 23 -8.31 -9.78 -1.96
C GLU A 23 -7.94 -8.31 -2.15
N GLY A 24 -6.89 -8.04 -2.92
CA GLY A 24 -6.51 -6.67 -3.27
C GLY A 24 -7.61 -5.92 -4.00
N ASN A 25 -8.30 -6.57 -4.94
CA ASN A 25 -9.43 -5.98 -5.66
C ASN A 25 -10.55 -5.56 -4.70
N GLN A 26 -10.85 -6.38 -3.69
CA GLN A 26 -11.87 -6.06 -2.68
C GLN A 26 -11.46 -4.84 -1.85
N ILE A 27 -10.18 -4.69 -1.53
CA ILE A 27 -9.66 -3.51 -0.84
C ILE A 27 -9.82 -2.25 -1.70
N PHE A 28 -9.51 -2.33 -2.99
CA PHE A 28 -9.71 -1.22 -3.93
C PHE A 28 -11.18 -0.82 -4.01
N ILE A 29 -12.09 -1.79 -4.05
CA ILE A 29 -13.54 -1.54 -4.06
C ILE A 29 -13.97 -0.86 -2.76
N ALA A 30 -13.48 -1.31 -1.61
CA ALA A 30 -13.78 -0.69 -0.32
C ALA A 30 -13.33 0.78 -0.27
N ALA A 31 -12.15 1.08 -0.83
CA ALA A 31 -11.67 2.45 -0.95
C ALA A 31 -12.56 3.29 -1.90
N ALA A 32 -12.93 2.73 -3.05
CA ALA A 32 -13.80 3.41 -4.02
C ALA A 32 -15.19 3.71 -3.45
N CYS A 33 -15.71 2.82 -2.60
CA CYS A 33 -17.01 2.98 -1.95
C CYS A 33 -16.96 3.78 -0.65
N ASN A 34 -15.80 4.33 -0.30
CA ASN A 34 -15.58 5.09 0.95
C ASN A 34 -15.87 4.29 2.23
N GLU A 35 -15.75 2.97 2.18
CA GLU A 35 -15.83 2.11 3.36
C GLU A 35 -14.56 2.23 4.21
N ILE A 36 -13.46 2.57 3.57
CA ILE A 36 -12.17 2.86 4.19
C ILE A 36 -11.58 4.12 3.58
N THR A 37 -10.63 4.73 4.28
CA THR A 37 -9.67 5.67 3.69
C THR A 37 -8.39 4.90 3.40
N GLY A 38 -8.23 4.48 2.16
CA GLY A 38 -6.99 3.84 1.70
C GLY A 38 -5.91 4.89 1.49
N CYS A 39 -4.70 4.60 1.94
CA CYS A 39 -3.56 5.50 1.83
C CYS A 39 -2.39 4.82 1.14
N ILE A 40 -1.65 5.60 0.38
CA ILE A 40 -0.30 5.27 -0.12
C ILE A 40 0.62 6.43 0.23
N THR A 41 1.92 6.23 0.18
CA THR A 41 2.88 7.31 0.45
C THR A 41 3.43 7.89 -0.84
N ALA A 42 3.97 9.11 -0.77
CA ALA A 42 4.65 9.75 -1.90
C ALA A 42 5.81 8.89 -2.43
N LYS A 43 6.55 8.23 -1.54
CA LYS A 43 7.65 7.32 -1.92
C LYS A 43 7.14 6.14 -2.72
N GLN A 44 6.00 5.56 -2.34
CA GLN A 44 5.40 4.44 -3.07
C GLN A 44 4.99 4.82 -4.49
N ALA A 45 4.60 6.06 -4.73
CA ALA A 45 4.24 6.52 -6.07
C ALA A 45 5.37 6.29 -7.07
N ALA A 46 6.61 6.63 -6.69
CA ALA A 46 7.78 6.40 -7.54
C ALA A 46 8.03 4.91 -7.78
N ASP A 47 7.90 4.09 -6.75
CA ASP A 47 8.09 2.64 -6.85
C ASP A 47 7.04 2.00 -7.77
N ILE A 48 5.79 2.39 -7.62
CA ILE A 48 4.70 1.87 -8.45
C ILE A 48 4.86 2.32 -9.91
N HIS A 49 5.31 3.55 -10.14
CA HIS A 49 5.63 4.03 -11.48
C HIS A 49 6.71 3.16 -12.15
N PHE A 50 7.74 2.81 -11.41
CA PHE A 50 8.81 1.92 -11.88
C PHE A 50 8.27 0.54 -12.28
N PHE A 51 7.45 -0.09 -11.43
CA PHE A 51 6.82 -1.38 -11.75
C PHE A 51 5.89 -1.29 -12.96
N SER A 52 5.14 -0.21 -13.07
CA SER A 52 4.23 0.02 -14.19
C SER A 52 4.98 0.19 -15.52
N ARG A 53 6.11 0.89 -15.51
CA ARG A 53 6.96 0.99 -16.70
C ARG A 53 7.49 -0.37 -17.15
N LYS A 54 7.87 -1.23 -16.22
CA LYS A 54 8.30 -2.60 -16.52
C LYS A 54 7.18 -3.41 -17.16
N GLN A 55 5.96 -3.28 -16.63
CA GLN A 55 4.78 -3.97 -17.15
C GLN A 55 4.48 -3.58 -18.59
N PHE A 56 4.63 -2.30 -18.92
CA PHE A 56 4.35 -1.75 -20.26
C PHE A 56 5.55 -1.79 -21.21
N LYS A 57 6.66 -2.42 -20.80
CA LYS A 57 7.88 -2.50 -21.62
C LYS A 57 7.56 -3.08 -23.00
N GLY A 58 8.01 -2.39 -24.06
CA GLY A 58 7.78 -2.79 -25.44
C GLY A 58 6.52 -2.20 -26.06
N GLU A 59 5.64 -1.57 -25.27
CA GLU A 59 4.47 -0.85 -25.77
C GLU A 59 4.82 0.59 -26.12
N GLU A 60 3.94 1.26 -26.85
CA GLU A 60 4.07 2.69 -27.13
C GLU A 60 3.72 3.52 -25.90
N ASN A 61 4.35 4.70 -25.76
CA ASN A 61 4.04 5.67 -24.70
C ASN A 61 4.13 5.07 -23.28
N VAL A 62 5.17 4.30 -22.99
CA VAL A 62 5.36 3.58 -21.72
C VAL A 62 5.27 4.51 -20.51
N ASP A 63 5.98 5.64 -20.54
CA ASP A 63 5.96 6.59 -19.43
C ASP A 63 4.58 7.21 -19.23
N GLN A 64 3.91 7.58 -20.32
CA GLN A 64 2.56 8.15 -20.24
C GLN A 64 1.55 7.14 -19.64
N LYS A 65 1.65 5.88 -20.03
CA LYS A 65 0.79 4.81 -19.49
C LYS A 65 1.06 4.63 -17.99
N ALA A 66 2.32 4.63 -17.57
CA ALA A 66 2.68 4.53 -16.16
C ALA A 66 2.19 5.74 -15.35
N ARG A 67 2.31 6.95 -15.88
CA ARG A 67 1.77 8.16 -15.23
C ARG A 67 0.25 8.12 -15.11
N THR A 68 -0.44 7.57 -16.09
CA THR A 68 -1.90 7.39 -16.03
C THR A 68 -2.30 6.45 -14.88
N VAL A 69 -1.55 5.38 -14.66
CA VAL A 69 -1.76 4.49 -13.51
C VAL A 69 -1.64 5.26 -12.20
N ILE A 70 -0.59 6.06 -12.05
CA ILE A 70 -0.37 6.88 -10.85
C ILE A 70 -1.52 7.87 -10.63
N SER A 71 -1.97 8.52 -11.70
CA SER A 71 -3.09 9.47 -11.62
C SER A 71 -4.37 8.80 -11.11
N LYS A 72 -4.65 7.58 -11.55
CA LYS A 72 -5.81 6.81 -11.08
C LYS A 72 -5.67 6.42 -9.61
N LEU A 73 -4.47 6.04 -9.17
CA LEU A 73 -4.22 5.73 -7.77
C LEU A 73 -4.42 6.96 -6.88
N PHE A 74 -3.99 8.13 -7.33
CA PHE A 74 -4.18 9.38 -6.58
C PHE A 74 -5.66 9.81 -6.49
N ALA A 75 -6.47 9.39 -7.44
CA ALA A 75 -7.91 9.63 -7.38
C ALA A 75 -8.62 8.68 -6.38
N LEU A 76 -8.03 7.50 -6.13
CA LEU A 76 -8.61 6.47 -5.27
C LEU A 76 -8.08 6.53 -3.83
N PHE A 77 -6.80 6.79 -3.67
CA PHE A 77 -6.11 6.75 -2.38
C PHE A 77 -5.67 8.13 -1.94
N GLU A 78 -5.69 8.36 -0.63
CA GLU A 78 -5.03 9.53 -0.04
C GLU A 78 -3.51 9.30 -0.09
N VAL A 79 -2.78 10.31 -0.56
CA VAL A 79 -1.32 10.24 -0.65
C VAL A 79 -0.72 10.92 0.57
N LEU A 80 -0.02 10.14 1.38
CA LEU A 80 0.67 10.64 2.57
C LEU A 80 2.08 11.10 2.19
N ASP A 81 2.50 12.23 2.76
CA ASP A 81 3.85 12.71 2.54
C ASP A 81 4.88 11.75 3.12
N THR A 82 5.96 11.53 2.40
CA THR A 82 7.18 10.92 2.93
C THR A 82 8.14 12.05 3.27
N LEU A 83 8.43 12.24 4.55
CA LEU A 83 9.27 13.34 5.01
C LEU A 83 10.69 12.86 5.28
N ALA A 84 11.64 13.80 5.27
CA ALA A 84 13.04 13.51 5.60
C ALA A 84 13.16 12.86 6.99
N VAL A 85 12.32 13.27 7.96
CA VAL A 85 12.33 12.70 9.31
C VAL A 85 11.94 11.22 9.30
N ASP A 86 11.07 10.78 8.40
CA ASP A 86 10.71 9.37 8.27
C ASP A 86 11.93 8.55 7.85
N CYS A 87 12.68 9.06 6.88
CA CYS A 87 13.89 8.43 6.38
C CYS A 87 15.01 8.41 7.44
N GLN A 88 15.12 9.47 8.22
CA GLN A 88 16.11 9.56 9.31
C GLN A 88 15.78 8.58 10.44
N ASN A 89 14.54 8.55 10.89
CA ASN A 89 14.11 7.64 11.95
C ASN A 89 14.19 6.18 11.52
N ALA A 90 13.96 5.89 10.25
CA ALA A 90 14.06 4.54 9.71
C ALA A 90 15.46 3.93 9.84
N LEU A 91 16.51 4.75 9.88
CA LEU A 91 17.89 4.26 10.05
C LEU A 91 18.10 3.55 11.40
N GLY A 92 17.32 3.90 12.41
CA GLY A 92 17.43 3.30 13.75
C GLY A 92 16.51 2.11 13.98
N GLU A 93 15.70 1.72 13.00
CA GLU A 93 14.78 0.59 13.17
C GLU A 93 15.47 -0.76 13.05
N ALA A 94 14.96 -1.74 13.81
CA ALA A 94 15.42 -3.13 13.78
C ALA A 94 14.84 -3.92 12.60
N ASN A 95 14.48 -3.26 11.51
CA ASN A 95 13.95 -3.87 10.29
C ASN A 95 15.10 -4.11 9.31
N ASN A 96 15.10 -5.26 8.63
CA ASN A 96 16.12 -5.63 7.65
C ASN A 96 15.96 -4.92 6.30
N ASP A 97 14.80 -4.30 6.05
CA ASP A 97 14.51 -3.60 4.81
C ASP A 97 14.27 -2.12 5.13
N TYR A 98 15.16 -1.26 4.60
CA TYR A 98 15.09 0.17 4.84
C TYR A 98 13.82 0.80 4.26
N GLU A 99 13.36 0.32 3.10
CA GLU A 99 12.12 0.85 2.49
C GLU A 99 10.90 0.53 3.35
N ASP A 100 10.84 -0.67 3.92
CA ASP A 100 9.76 -1.04 4.85
C ASP A 100 9.84 -0.21 6.13
N ALA A 101 11.06 0.06 6.62
CA ALA A 101 11.28 0.91 7.78
C ALA A 101 10.77 2.34 7.54
N ILE A 102 10.98 2.91 6.36
CA ILE A 102 10.43 4.23 5.99
C ILE A 102 8.90 4.18 6.00
N LEU A 103 8.30 3.12 5.48
CA LEU A 103 6.85 2.98 5.46
C LEU A 103 6.28 2.94 6.88
N ILE A 104 6.92 2.18 7.77
CA ILE A 104 6.54 2.12 9.19
C ILE A 104 6.61 3.51 9.84
N GLU A 105 7.70 4.24 9.64
CA GLU A 105 7.87 5.57 10.22
C GLU A 105 6.82 6.56 9.70
N THR A 106 6.51 6.49 8.41
CA THR A 106 5.43 7.31 7.83
C THR A 106 4.08 6.94 8.46
N ALA A 107 3.81 5.65 8.66
CA ALA A 107 2.58 5.18 9.29
C ALA A 107 2.45 5.70 10.73
N ILE A 108 3.53 5.65 11.50
CA ILE A 108 3.56 6.17 12.89
C ILE A 108 3.24 7.67 12.89
N ARG A 109 3.97 8.44 12.07
CA ARG A 109 3.84 9.90 12.06
C ARG A 109 2.46 10.36 11.61
N THR A 110 1.87 9.69 10.62
CA THR A 110 0.57 10.08 10.05
C THR A 110 -0.63 9.53 10.82
N GLY A 111 -0.40 8.61 11.76
CA GLY A 111 -1.46 8.10 12.61
C GLY A 111 -2.48 7.20 11.91
N VAL A 112 -2.06 6.47 10.87
CA VAL A 112 -2.94 5.48 10.25
C VAL A 112 -3.29 4.36 11.22
N ASP A 113 -4.45 3.74 11.04
CA ASP A 113 -4.92 2.69 11.94
C ASP A 113 -4.17 1.38 11.75
N CYS A 114 -3.76 1.09 10.51
CA CYS A 114 -3.04 -0.14 10.21
C CYS A 114 -2.24 -0.03 8.91
N ILE A 115 -1.32 -0.99 8.74
CA ILE A 115 -0.61 -1.26 7.49
C ILE A 115 -1.15 -2.57 6.93
N VAL A 116 -1.52 -2.60 5.66
CA VAL A 116 -1.98 -3.80 4.96
C VAL A 116 -0.88 -4.28 4.01
N THR A 117 -0.40 -5.50 4.22
CA THR A 117 0.71 -6.06 3.46
C THR A 117 0.58 -7.59 3.34
N ARG A 118 1.05 -8.15 2.22
CA ARG A 118 1.22 -9.60 2.10
C ARG A 118 2.40 -10.13 2.92
N SER A 119 3.36 -9.27 3.19
CA SER A 119 4.62 -9.62 3.85
C SER A 119 4.60 -9.25 5.33
N THR A 120 3.60 -9.72 6.08
CA THR A 120 3.39 -9.33 7.48
C THR A 120 4.62 -9.57 8.36
N ALA A 121 5.40 -10.63 8.09
CA ALA A 121 6.61 -10.93 8.85
C ALA A 121 7.68 -9.84 8.71
N ASP A 122 7.76 -9.18 7.56
CA ASP A 122 8.73 -8.11 7.30
C ASP A 122 8.41 -6.84 8.10
N PHE A 123 7.18 -6.72 8.61
CA PHE A 123 6.72 -5.60 9.42
C PHE A 123 6.56 -5.94 10.91
N ALA A 124 7.17 -7.04 11.36
CA ALA A 124 7.03 -7.52 12.74
C ALA A 124 7.47 -6.51 13.80
N SER A 125 8.38 -5.58 13.46
CA SER A 125 8.86 -4.52 14.36
C SER A 125 7.92 -3.32 14.46
N SER A 126 6.85 -3.28 13.67
CA SER A 126 5.95 -2.12 13.60
C SER A 126 5.12 -1.96 14.88
N PRO A 127 5.10 -0.77 15.50
CA PRO A 127 4.15 -0.47 16.57
C PRO A 127 2.73 -0.21 16.05
N VAL A 128 2.58 0.08 14.74
CA VAL A 128 1.28 0.19 14.08
C VAL A 128 0.81 -1.21 13.73
N GLN A 129 -0.48 -1.48 13.90
CA GLN A 129 -1.07 -2.79 13.56
C GLN A 129 -0.78 -3.15 12.10
N VAL A 130 -0.33 -4.39 11.87
CA VAL A 130 -0.04 -4.92 10.54
C VAL A 130 -1.01 -6.06 10.25
N LEU A 131 -1.67 -6.02 9.12
CA LEU A 131 -2.68 -7.00 8.72
C LEU A 131 -2.39 -7.49 7.31
N SER A 132 -2.63 -8.78 7.08
CA SER A 132 -2.72 -9.30 5.71
C SER A 132 -3.97 -8.76 5.02
N PRO A 133 -4.03 -8.77 3.67
CA PRO A 133 -5.25 -8.36 2.97
C PRO A 133 -6.49 -9.13 3.45
N GLY A 134 -6.36 -10.44 3.65
CA GLY A 134 -7.46 -11.28 4.14
C GLY A 134 -7.94 -10.91 5.53
N ASP A 135 -7.02 -10.71 6.46
CA ASP A 135 -7.35 -10.31 7.83
C ASP A 135 -7.96 -8.91 7.88
N PHE A 136 -7.47 -8.00 7.04
CA PHE A 136 -8.03 -6.66 6.92
C PHE A 136 -9.49 -6.72 6.44
N LEU A 137 -9.78 -7.52 5.42
CA LEU A 137 -11.14 -7.67 4.88
C LEU A 137 -12.08 -8.26 5.92
N LYS A 138 -11.62 -9.16 6.77
CA LYS A 138 -12.42 -9.70 7.88
C LYS A 138 -12.85 -8.64 8.88
N LEU A 139 -12.02 -7.64 9.11
CA LEU A 139 -12.39 -6.51 9.98
C LEU A 139 -13.49 -5.66 9.37
N LEU A 140 -13.54 -5.53 8.04
CA LEU A 140 -14.54 -4.73 7.34
C LEU A 140 -15.89 -5.44 7.26
N SER A 141 -15.89 -6.75 7.30
CA SER A 141 -17.10 -7.60 7.26
C SER A 141 -17.15 -8.42 8.54
N PRO A 142 -17.57 -7.82 9.68
CA PRO A 142 -17.69 -8.58 10.92
C PRO A 142 -18.68 -9.72 10.69
N GLU A 143 -18.30 -10.94 11.13
CA GLU A 143 -19.20 -12.09 11.09
C GLU A 143 -20.46 -11.73 11.84
N THR A 144 -21.60 -11.89 11.19
CA THR A 144 -22.89 -11.92 11.90
C THR A 144 -22.87 -13.17 12.76
N GLU A 145 -22.74 -13.01 14.07
CA GLU A 145 -22.99 -14.10 14.99
C GLU A 145 -24.44 -14.57 14.79
N GLU A 146 -24.58 -15.77 14.28
CA GLU A 146 -25.88 -16.44 14.29
C GLU A 146 -26.16 -16.99 15.69
#